data_456e179f8a7f6e4a5932b4ceca944c2e
#
_entry.id   456e179f8a7f6e4a5932b4ceca944c2e
#
_cell.length_a   1.000
_cell.length_b   1.000
_cell.length_c   1.000
_cell.angle_alpha   90.00
_cell.angle_beta   90.00
_cell.angle_gamma   90.00
#
_symmetry.space_group_name_H-M   'P 1'
#
loop_
_entity.id
_entity.type
_entity.pdbx_description
1 polymer ?
#
loop_
_entity_poly.entity_id
_entity_poly.type
_entity_poly.pdbx_seq_one_letter_code
_entity_poly.pdbx_strand_id
1 'polypeptide(L)'
;MKRRGRAAELAEHERQGAEARTAVDAAFYAVDEAVARERVRMARELHDGLASDLSTAVALFKYYFEAAQKTPDAEEVLRNVFEIMEALLENTRNTLRDMRPRRLGPHGLVAELRSTAEEYGRVYGIRVELWSSGNEEDLSQGQREVVFHIVREALTNVRRHSGTSTCRVRLGFAARPFLIEVTDEGKGFESGGGGGYGLVGMRERAAGIGGRLEVVSTPGRGTTVFLFGPDPAGTY
;
A
#
# COMPACT_ATOMS: atom_id res chain seq x y z
N MET A 1 26.73 21.36 48.99
CA MET A 1 25.33 21.69 48.56
C MET A 1 25.15 21.89 47.04
N LYS A 2 26.05 22.57 46.32
CA LYS A 2 25.89 22.89 44.87
C LYS A 2 25.82 21.69 43.92
N ARG A 3 26.41 20.53 44.24
CA ARG A 3 26.36 19.32 43.35
C ARG A 3 25.03 18.61 43.40
N ARG A 4 24.26 18.63 44.50
CA ARG A 4 22.94 18.00 44.60
C ARG A 4 21.84 18.78 43.86
N GLY A 5 21.93 20.11 43.79
CA GLY A 5 21.00 20.93 43.01
C GLY A 5 21.09 20.66 41.50
N ARG A 6 22.32 20.56 40.96
CA ARG A 6 22.55 20.36 39.53
C ARG A 6 22.09 18.96 39.03
N ALA A 7 22.17 17.93 39.90
CA ALA A 7 21.65 16.61 39.59
C ALA A 7 20.13 16.57 39.59
N ALA A 8 19.47 17.30 40.45
CA ALA A 8 18.01 17.44 40.47
C ALA A 8 17.48 18.19 39.24
N GLU A 9 18.14 19.27 38.82
CA GLU A 9 17.79 20.03 37.61
C GLU A 9 17.96 19.17 36.32
N LEU A 10 19.03 18.36 36.24
CA LEU A 10 19.23 17.45 35.11
C LEU A 10 18.13 16.37 35.05
N ALA A 11 17.81 15.75 36.18
CA ALA A 11 16.75 14.73 36.25
C ALA A 11 15.35 15.31 35.87
N GLU A 12 15.09 16.58 36.27
CA GLU A 12 13.84 17.26 35.91
C GLU A 12 13.78 17.55 34.39
N HIS A 13 14.90 18.00 33.79
CA HIS A 13 14.97 18.21 32.33
C HIS A 13 14.82 16.88 31.50
N GLU A 14 15.43 15.81 31.98
CA GLU A 14 15.27 14.50 31.34
C GLU A 14 13.82 14.00 31.44
N ARG A 15 13.18 14.19 32.58
CA ARG A 15 11.77 13.84 32.79
C ARG A 15 10.83 14.66 31.91
N GLN A 16 11.02 16.00 31.84
CA GLN A 16 10.26 16.88 30.97
C GLN A 16 10.47 16.54 29.49
N GLY A 17 11.70 16.18 29.10
CA GLY A 17 12.02 15.71 27.76
C GLY A 17 11.35 14.38 27.41
N ALA A 18 11.25 13.45 28.35
CA ALA A 18 10.54 12.18 28.16
C ALA A 18 9.02 12.37 28.07
N GLU A 19 8.45 13.22 28.93
CA GLU A 19 7.01 13.56 28.92
C GLU A 19 6.62 14.27 27.60
N ALA A 20 7.46 15.19 27.10
CA ALA A 20 7.25 15.87 25.83
C ALA A 20 7.31 14.89 24.63
N ARG A 21 8.26 13.94 24.62
CA ARG A 21 8.31 12.89 23.58
C ARG A 21 7.06 12.02 23.60
N THR A 22 6.62 11.59 24.77
CA THR A 22 5.40 10.77 24.92
C THR A 22 4.16 11.53 24.45
N ALA A 23 4.07 12.84 24.71
CA ALA A 23 2.97 13.68 24.25
C ALA A 23 2.98 13.88 22.72
N VAL A 24 4.16 14.04 22.12
CA VAL A 24 4.32 14.14 20.65
C VAL A 24 3.93 12.81 19.98
N ASP A 25 4.39 11.69 20.53
CA ASP A 25 4.03 10.37 20.02
C ASP A 25 2.51 10.12 20.13
N ALA A 26 1.89 10.47 21.26
CA ALA A 26 0.45 10.36 21.45
C ALA A 26 -0.34 11.25 20.48
N ALA A 27 0.13 12.48 20.22
CA ALA A 27 -0.49 13.37 19.24
C ALA A 27 -0.35 12.83 17.80
N PHE A 28 0.80 12.27 17.46
CA PHE A 28 1.04 11.64 16.16
C PHE A 28 0.09 10.46 15.95
N TYR A 29 -0.04 9.57 16.96
CA TYR A 29 -0.98 8.45 16.89
C TYR A 29 -2.44 8.91 16.79
N ALA A 30 -2.83 9.98 17.49
CA ALA A 30 -4.18 10.53 17.42
C ALA A 30 -4.51 11.10 16.04
N VAL A 31 -3.56 11.78 15.39
CA VAL A 31 -3.71 12.29 14.01
C VAL A 31 -3.81 11.15 13.02
N ASP A 32 -2.93 10.14 13.13
CA ASP A 32 -2.93 8.99 12.22
C ASP A 32 -4.23 8.18 12.36
N GLU A 33 -4.74 8.02 13.58
CA GLU A 33 -6.03 7.40 13.85
C GLU A 33 -7.21 8.22 13.29
N ALA A 34 -7.16 9.54 13.37
CA ALA A 34 -8.18 10.42 12.80
C ALA A 34 -8.18 10.33 11.26
N VAL A 35 -6.99 10.36 10.63
CA VAL A 35 -6.83 10.17 9.18
C VAL A 35 -7.33 8.78 8.74
N ALA A 36 -7.01 7.74 9.51
CA ALA A 36 -7.49 6.39 9.23
C ALA A 36 -9.02 6.29 9.33
N ARG A 37 -9.63 6.90 10.36
CA ARG A 37 -11.11 6.96 10.51
C ARG A 37 -11.76 7.71 9.34
N GLU A 38 -11.20 8.84 8.94
CA GLU A 38 -11.71 9.64 7.82
C GLU A 38 -11.61 8.89 6.49
N ARG A 39 -10.51 8.19 6.23
CA ARG A 39 -10.38 7.31 5.05
C ARG A 39 -11.41 6.18 5.03
N VAL A 40 -11.71 5.58 6.18
CA VAL A 40 -12.77 4.56 6.30
C VAL A 40 -14.15 5.16 6.03
N ARG A 41 -14.42 6.37 6.51
CA ARG A 41 -15.66 7.08 6.25
C ARG A 41 -15.79 7.39 4.77
N MET A 42 -14.76 7.99 4.15
CA MET A 42 -14.72 8.27 2.72
C MET A 42 -14.87 7.00 1.86
N ALA A 43 -14.20 5.91 2.24
CA ALA A 43 -14.32 4.65 1.53
C ALA A 43 -15.74 4.06 1.58
N ARG A 44 -16.47 4.25 2.68
CA ARG A 44 -17.87 3.86 2.79
C ARG A 44 -18.79 4.74 1.93
N GLU A 45 -18.64 6.06 2.02
CA GLU A 45 -19.43 7.01 1.23
C GLU A 45 -19.22 6.81 -0.28
N LEU A 46 -17.96 6.57 -0.71
CA LEU A 46 -17.66 6.22 -2.10
C LEU A 46 -18.20 4.85 -2.48
N HIS A 47 -18.17 3.87 -1.58
CA HIS A 47 -18.75 2.55 -1.84
C HIS A 47 -20.28 2.63 -1.99
N ASP A 48 -20.94 3.37 -1.10
CA ASP A 48 -22.40 3.45 -1.08
C ASP A 48 -22.94 4.32 -2.23
N GLY A 49 -22.18 5.35 -2.63
CA GLY A 49 -22.53 6.21 -3.77
C GLY A 49 -22.12 5.61 -5.12
N LEU A 50 -20.82 5.61 -5.40
CA LEU A 50 -20.29 5.26 -6.73
C LEU A 50 -20.50 3.79 -7.11
N ALA A 51 -20.31 2.86 -6.19
CA ALA A 51 -20.48 1.44 -6.50
C ALA A 51 -21.96 1.07 -6.68
N SER A 52 -22.86 1.75 -5.97
CA SER A 52 -24.30 1.60 -6.15
C SER A 52 -24.76 2.17 -7.49
N ASP A 53 -24.30 3.39 -7.84
CA ASP A 53 -24.63 4.03 -9.12
C ASP A 53 -24.10 3.25 -10.32
N LEU A 54 -22.85 2.75 -10.23
CA LEU A 54 -22.28 1.89 -11.27
C LEU A 54 -23.00 0.54 -11.37
N SER A 55 -23.40 -0.06 -10.25
CA SER A 55 -24.19 -1.31 -10.25
C SER A 55 -25.54 -1.13 -10.89
N THR A 56 -26.22 0.01 -10.63
CA THR A 56 -27.48 0.38 -11.25
C THR A 56 -27.31 0.62 -12.74
N ALA A 57 -26.25 1.32 -13.16
CA ALA A 57 -25.96 1.55 -14.57
C ALA A 57 -25.70 0.24 -15.33
N VAL A 58 -24.93 -0.69 -14.74
CA VAL A 58 -24.68 -2.02 -15.32
C VAL A 58 -25.97 -2.83 -15.41
N ALA A 59 -26.84 -2.79 -14.40
CA ALA A 59 -28.12 -3.50 -14.42
C ALA A 59 -29.09 -2.96 -15.49
N LEU A 60 -29.19 -1.64 -15.64
CA LEU A 60 -29.97 -0.98 -16.69
C LEU A 60 -29.44 -1.34 -18.08
N PHE A 61 -28.12 -1.34 -18.23
CA PHE A 61 -27.47 -1.68 -19.49
C PHE A 61 -27.74 -3.13 -19.89
N LYS A 62 -27.65 -4.07 -18.93
CA LYS A 62 -28.00 -5.47 -19.13
C LYS A 62 -29.47 -5.64 -19.57
N TYR A 63 -30.39 -4.90 -18.94
CA TYR A 63 -31.79 -4.91 -19.33
C TYR A 63 -31.98 -4.45 -20.77
N TYR A 64 -31.35 -3.34 -21.19
CA TYR A 64 -31.45 -2.84 -22.57
C TYR A 64 -30.73 -3.74 -23.56
N PHE A 65 -29.63 -4.40 -23.17
CA PHE A 65 -28.94 -5.39 -23.98
C PHE A 65 -29.81 -6.62 -24.27
N GLU A 66 -30.48 -7.16 -23.25
CA GLU A 66 -31.43 -8.27 -23.41
C GLU A 66 -32.65 -7.88 -24.26
N ALA A 67 -33.09 -6.63 -24.20
CA ALA A 67 -34.18 -6.11 -24.98
C ALA A 67 -33.82 -5.79 -26.46
N ALA A 68 -32.54 -5.48 -26.73
CA ALA A 68 -32.02 -5.05 -28.03
C ALA A 68 -31.65 -6.20 -28.98
N GLN A 69 -31.88 -7.47 -28.62
CA GLN A 69 -31.49 -8.68 -29.39
C GLN A 69 -32.02 -8.79 -30.83
N LYS A 70 -32.50 -7.69 -31.42
CA LYS A 70 -33.10 -7.69 -32.76
C LYS A 70 -32.26 -7.06 -33.87
N THR A 71 -31.09 -6.51 -33.59
CA THR A 71 -30.20 -5.87 -34.58
C THR A 71 -28.76 -6.27 -34.37
N PRO A 72 -28.09 -7.03 -35.28
CA PRO A 72 -26.78 -7.58 -35.09
C PRO A 72 -25.71 -6.55 -34.75
N ASP A 73 -25.69 -5.39 -35.39
CA ASP A 73 -24.68 -4.34 -35.16
C ASP A 73 -24.84 -3.64 -33.80
N ALA A 74 -26.09 -3.50 -33.30
CA ALA A 74 -26.37 -2.94 -32.00
C ALA A 74 -25.94 -3.87 -30.86
N GLU A 75 -26.02 -5.18 -31.08
CA GLU A 75 -25.63 -6.19 -30.09
C GLU A 75 -24.14 -6.15 -29.77
N GLU A 76 -23.27 -6.01 -30.79
CA GLU A 76 -21.83 -5.96 -30.59
C GLU A 76 -21.39 -4.69 -29.84
N VAL A 77 -21.94 -3.55 -30.22
CA VAL A 77 -21.68 -2.27 -29.54
C VAL A 77 -22.12 -2.31 -28.07
N LEU A 78 -23.32 -2.85 -27.82
CA LEU A 78 -23.85 -2.98 -26.47
C LEU A 78 -23.03 -3.95 -25.60
N ARG A 79 -22.55 -5.05 -26.19
CA ARG A 79 -21.67 -6.01 -25.51
C ARG A 79 -20.36 -5.35 -25.09
N ASN A 80 -19.70 -4.63 -25.99
CA ASN A 80 -18.46 -3.92 -25.71
C ASN A 80 -18.63 -2.88 -24.60
N VAL A 81 -19.72 -2.11 -24.61
CA VAL A 81 -19.99 -1.14 -23.57
C VAL A 81 -20.30 -1.81 -22.22
N PHE A 82 -21.01 -2.94 -22.23
CA PHE A 82 -21.25 -3.73 -21.03
C PHE A 82 -19.95 -4.24 -20.40
N GLU A 83 -19.05 -4.80 -21.20
CA GLU A 83 -17.73 -5.29 -20.75
C GLU A 83 -16.89 -4.14 -20.14
N ILE A 84 -16.91 -2.95 -20.77
CA ILE A 84 -16.24 -1.77 -20.25
C ILE A 84 -16.83 -1.34 -18.91
N MET A 85 -18.15 -1.36 -18.76
CA MET A 85 -18.82 -0.97 -17.50
C MET A 85 -18.54 -1.98 -16.38
N GLU A 86 -18.54 -3.28 -16.65
CA GLU A 86 -18.15 -4.30 -15.68
C GLU A 86 -16.70 -4.13 -15.23
N ALA A 87 -15.79 -3.85 -16.17
CA ALA A 87 -14.40 -3.58 -15.86
C ALA A 87 -14.22 -2.33 -15.00
N LEU A 88 -14.96 -1.26 -15.27
CA LEU A 88 -14.97 -0.03 -14.47
C LEU A 88 -15.51 -0.26 -13.06
N LEU A 89 -16.60 -1.02 -12.93
CA LEU A 89 -17.18 -1.38 -11.64
C LEU A 89 -16.22 -2.19 -10.79
N GLU A 90 -15.58 -3.18 -11.38
CA GLU A 90 -14.59 -4.01 -10.69
C GLU A 90 -13.34 -3.20 -10.29
N ASN A 91 -12.88 -2.29 -11.15
CA ASN A 91 -11.80 -1.37 -10.83
C ASN A 91 -12.15 -0.44 -9.66
N THR A 92 -13.37 0.07 -9.63
CA THR A 92 -13.86 0.92 -8.54
C THR A 92 -13.92 0.15 -7.22
N ARG A 93 -14.48 -1.06 -7.23
CA ARG A 93 -14.52 -1.95 -6.05
C ARG A 93 -13.13 -2.27 -5.52
N ASN A 94 -12.18 -2.52 -6.41
CA ASN A 94 -10.81 -2.82 -6.03
C ASN A 94 -10.11 -1.60 -5.44
N THR A 95 -10.33 -0.40 -6.01
CA THR A 95 -9.82 0.86 -5.48
C THR A 95 -10.37 1.14 -4.07
N LEU A 96 -11.66 0.93 -3.84
CA LEU A 96 -12.29 1.08 -2.53
C LEU A 96 -11.79 0.05 -1.51
N ARG A 97 -11.53 -1.19 -1.95
CA ARG A 97 -10.95 -2.23 -1.11
C ARG A 97 -9.51 -1.88 -0.68
N ASP A 98 -8.74 -1.31 -1.61
CA ASP A 98 -7.36 -0.86 -1.36
C ASP A 98 -7.29 0.39 -0.45
N MET A 99 -8.35 1.21 -0.43
CA MET A 99 -8.47 2.37 0.46
C MET A 99 -8.82 2.02 1.92
N ARG A 100 -9.31 0.80 2.19
CA ARG A 100 -9.55 0.37 3.57
C ARG A 100 -8.22 0.24 4.30
N PRO A 101 -8.03 0.92 5.43
CA PRO A 101 -6.83 0.72 6.26
C PRO A 101 -6.85 -0.71 6.79
N ARG A 102 -6.09 -1.60 6.16
CA ARG A 102 -5.73 -2.87 6.78
C ARG A 102 -4.61 -2.56 7.77
N ARG A 103 -4.92 -2.53 9.05
CA ARG A 103 -3.91 -2.56 10.11
C ARG A 103 -3.23 -3.93 10.07
N LEU A 104 -1.96 -3.95 10.40
CA LEU A 104 -1.26 -5.20 10.65
C LEU A 104 -2.06 -6.01 11.69
N GLY A 105 -2.42 -7.24 11.32
CA GLY A 105 -3.11 -8.15 12.23
C GLY A 105 -2.19 -8.60 13.37
N PRO A 106 -2.74 -9.32 14.37
CA PRO A 106 -2.00 -9.78 15.53
C PRO A 106 -0.89 -10.80 15.20
N HIS A 107 -0.86 -11.31 13.98
CA HIS A 107 0.06 -12.37 13.54
C HIS A 107 1.41 -11.84 13.02
N GLY A 108 1.62 -10.53 12.98
CA GLY A 108 2.86 -9.90 12.52
C GLY A 108 2.90 -9.62 11.01
N LEU A 109 3.95 -8.89 10.59
CA LEU A 109 4.14 -8.41 9.22
C LEU A 109 4.32 -9.54 8.21
N VAL A 110 5.21 -10.49 8.51
CA VAL A 110 5.54 -11.59 7.58
C VAL A 110 4.33 -12.49 7.34
N ALA A 111 3.56 -12.80 8.40
CA ALA A 111 2.37 -13.63 8.29
C ALA A 111 1.26 -12.94 7.46
N GLU A 112 1.03 -11.65 7.66
CA GLU A 112 0.05 -10.87 6.88
C GLU A 112 0.46 -10.75 5.41
N LEU A 113 1.75 -10.58 5.12
CA LEU A 113 2.25 -10.54 3.74
C LEU A 113 2.17 -11.91 3.05
N ARG A 114 2.37 -13.02 3.78
CA ARG A 114 2.12 -14.38 3.25
C ARG A 114 0.65 -14.59 2.90
N SER A 115 -0.26 -14.22 3.78
CA SER A 115 -1.70 -14.27 3.50
C SER A 115 -2.09 -13.44 2.29
N THR A 116 -1.50 -12.23 2.15
CA THR A 116 -1.67 -11.38 0.97
C THR A 116 -1.14 -12.05 -0.30
N ALA A 117 0.04 -12.67 -0.24
CA ALA A 117 0.64 -13.40 -1.37
C ALA A 117 -0.25 -14.57 -1.84
N GLU A 118 -0.82 -15.35 -0.91
CA GLU A 118 -1.75 -16.43 -1.21
C GLU A 118 -3.06 -15.90 -1.84
N GLU A 119 -3.58 -14.78 -1.33
CA GLU A 119 -4.75 -14.11 -1.91
C GLU A 119 -4.50 -13.70 -3.37
N TYR A 120 -3.31 -13.12 -3.67
CA TYR A 120 -2.93 -12.73 -5.03
C TYR A 120 -2.85 -13.94 -5.98
N GLY A 121 -2.32 -15.06 -5.51
CA GLY A 121 -2.30 -16.31 -6.28
C GLY A 121 -3.70 -16.83 -6.59
N ARG A 122 -4.56 -16.86 -5.56
CA ARG A 122 -5.91 -17.43 -5.67
C ARG A 122 -6.87 -16.55 -6.48
N VAL A 123 -6.83 -15.22 -6.26
CA VAL A 123 -7.83 -14.29 -6.81
C VAL A 123 -7.38 -13.74 -8.17
N TYR A 124 -6.09 -13.44 -8.32
CA TYR A 124 -5.58 -12.74 -9.50
C TYR A 124 -4.67 -13.62 -10.39
N GLY A 125 -4.39 -14.86 -9.98
CA GLY A 125 -3.48 -15.75 -10.73
C GLY A 125 -2.02 -15.28 -10.71
N ILE A 126 -1.63 -14.39 -9.79
CA ILE A 126 -0.27 -13.86 -9.67
C ILE A 126 0.45 -14.61 -8.55
N ARG A 127 1.45 -15.43 -8.92
CA ARG A 127 2.30 -16.13 -7.98
C ARG A 127 3.25 -15.13 -7.31
N VAL A 128 3.08 -14.91 -6.02
CA VAL A 128 3.98 -14.09 -5.22
C VAL A 128 4.91 -15.00 -4.42
N GLU A 129 6.19 -14.94 -4.75
CA GLU A 129 7.24 -15.68 -4.03
C GLU A 129 7.80 -14.76 -2.94
N LEU A 130 7.63 -15.14 -1.66
CA LEU A 130 8.00 -14.34 -0.52
C LEU A 130 9.08 -15.00 0.34
N TRP A 131 10.20 -14.31 0.50
CA TRP A 131 11.29 -14.69 1.40
C TRP A 131 11.50 -13.64 2.48
N SER A 132 11.83 -14.07 3.69
CA SER A 132 12.17 -13.19 4.80
C SER A 132 13.45 -13.64 5.49
N SER A 133 14.28 -12.70 5.93
CA SER A 133 15.50 -12.93 6.69
C SER A 133 15.63 -11.92 7.82
N GLY A 134 16.14 -12.34 8.98
CA GLY A 134 16.16 -11.55 10.20
C GLY A 134 14.84 -11.59 10.96
N ASN A 135 14.73 -10.77 12.01
CA ASN A 135 13.56 -10.72 12.86
C ASN A 135 12.76 -9.43 12.61
N GLU A 136 11.47 -9.56 12.27
CA GLU A 136 10.58 -8.41 12.09
C GLU A 136 10.32 -7.63 13.39
N GLU A 137 10.57 -8.24 14.55
CA GLU A 137 10.47 -7.57 15.86
C GLU A 137 11.54 -6.50 16.06
N ASP A 138 12.63 -6.53 15.28
CA ASP A 138 13.63 -5.47 15.24
C ASP A 138 13.10 -4.16 14.64
N LEU A 139 11.95 -4.20 13.98
CA LEU A 139 11.23 -3.05 13.44
C LEU A 139 10.22 -2.53 14.47
N SER A 140 10.12 -1.20 14.59
CA SER A 140 9.01 -0.59 15.33
C SER A 140 7.66 -0.94 14.67
N GLN A 141 6.57 -0.81 15.40
CA GLN A 141 5.23 -1.02 14.85
C GLN A 141 4.97 -0.13 13.63
N GLY A 142 5.33 1.16 13.70
CA GLY A 142 5.17 2.08 12.58
C GLY A 142 5.97 1.67 11.34
N GLN A 143 7.20 1.16 11.53
CA GLN A 143 8.01 0.63 10.43
C GLN A 143 7.37 -0.61 9.79
N ARG A 144 6.84 -1.54 10.59
CA ARG A 144 6.13 -2.73 10.09
C ARG A 144 4.89 -2.35 9.29
N GLU A 145 4.11 -1.38 9.76
CA GLU A 145 2.93 -0.88 9.04
C GLU A 145 3.32 -0.23 7.70
N VAL A 146 4.37 0.59 7.68
CA VAL A 146 4.89 1.20 6.44
C VAL A 146 5.37 0.14 5.45
N VAL A 147 6.15 -0.86 5.90
CA VAL A 147 6.57 -1.99 5.05
C VAL A 147 5.36 -2.70 4.46
N PHE A 148 4.36 -3.04 5.29
CA PHE A 148 3.13 -3.69 4.83
C PHE A 148 2.43 -2.90 3.73
N HIS A 149 2.23 -1.60 3.94
CA HIS A 149 1.55 -0.75 2.97
C HIS A 149 2.34 -0.59 1.67
N ILE A 150 3.67 -0.46 1.72
CA ILE A 150 4.51 -0.33 0.53
C ILE A 150 4.52 -1.63 -0.27
N VAL A 151 4.68 -2.79 0.37
CA VAL A 151 4.64 -4.08 -0.33
C VAL A 151 3.28 -4.30 -0.99
N ARG A 152 2.18 -4.01 -0.30
CA ARG A 152 0.84 -4.14 -0.84
C ARG A 152 0.59 -3.23 -2.04
N GLU A 153 1.05 -1.97 -1.98
CA GLU A 153 0.94 -1.04 -3.09
C GLU A 153 1.79 -1.50 -4.29
N ALA A 154 3.00 -2.01 -4.03
CA ALA A 154 3.84 -2.57 -5.09
C ALA A 154 3.17 -3.80 -5.76
N LEU A 155 2.58 -4.71 -4.98
CA LEU A 155 1.79 -5.83 -5.52
C LEU A 155 0.56 -5.37 -6.31
N THR A 156 -0.10 -4.31 -5.87
CA THR A 156 -1.21 -3.68 -6.61
C THR A 156 -0.73 -3.15 -7.97
N ASN A 157 0.46 -2.52 -8.00
CA ASN A 157 1.07 -2.05 -9.24
C ASN A 157 1.45 -3.21 -10.17
N VAL A 158 1.98 -4.31 -9.64
CA VAL A 158 2.21 -5.54 -10.42
C VAL A 158 0.91 -6.00 -11.07
N ARG A 159 -0.16 -6.16 -10.30
CA ARG A 159 -1.47 -6.58 -10.81
C ARG A 159 -2.01 -5.68 -11.91
N ARG A 160 -1.94 -4.36 -11.70
CA ARG A 160 -2.55 -3.37 -12.61
C ARG A 160 -1.73 -3.10 -13.86
N HIS A 161 -0.41 -3.20 -13.73
CA HIS A 161 0.47 -2.59 -14.73
C HIS A 161 1.51 -3.54 -15.32
N SER A 162 1.93 -4.61 -14.64
CA SER A 162 3.05 -5.41 -15.11
C SER A 162 2.71 -6.32 -16.28
N GLY A 163 1.52 -6.90 -16.29
CA GLY A 163 1.13 -7.95 -17.25
C GLY A 163 1.82 -9.30 -17.00
N THR A 164 2.55 -9.47 -15.89
CA THR A 164 3.16 -10.74 -15.49
C THR A 164 2.28 -11.53 -14.51
N SER A 165 2.47 -12.83 -14.46
CA SER A 165 1.83 -13.73 -13.50
C SER A 165 2.75 -14.09 -12.32
N THR A 166 3.93 -13.47 -12.20
CA THR A 166 4.90 -13.76 -11.15
C THR A 166 5.46 -12.48 -10.54
N CYS A 167 5.67 -12.48 -9.22
CA CYS A 167 6.29 -11.41 -8.48
C CYS A 167 7.14 -11.97 -7.35
N ARG A 168 8.26 -11.33 -7.04
CA ARG A 168 9.15 -11.71 -5.94
C ARG A 168 9.15 -10.63 -4.87
N VAL A 169 9.04 -11.04 -3.61
CA VAL A 169 9.11 -10.17 -2.43
C VAL A 169 10.21 -10.67 -1.51
N ARG A 170 11.19 -9.84 -1.21
CA ARG A 170 12.26 -10.13 -0.26
C ARG A 170 12.20 -9.16 0.90
N LEU A 171 12.15 -9.70 2.11
CA LEU A 171 12.09 -8.96 3.35
C LEU A 171 13.38 -9.19 4.13
N GLY A 172 14.32 -8.24 4.08
CA GLY A 172 15.61 -8.31 4.73
C GLY A 172 15.67 -7.45 5.97
N PHE A 173 15.43 -8.03 7.16
CA PHE A 173 15.44 -7.33 8.45
C PHE A 173 16.78 -7.39 9.18
N ALA A 174 17.69 -8.28 8.76
CA ALA A 174 18.96 -8.50 9.45
C ALA A 174 19.98 -7.37 9.28
N ALA A 175 19.88 -6.60 8.18
CA ALA A 175 20.77 -5.48 7.90
C ALA A 175 20.25 -4.16 8.53
N ARG A 176 21.15 -3.19 8.70
CA ARG A 176 20.84 -1.81 9.08
C ARG A 176 21.51 -0.87 8.08
N PRO A 177 20.76 -0.15 7.26
CA PRO A 177 19.28 -0.12 7.14
C PRO A 177 18.71 -1.47 6.67
N PHE A 178 17.47 -1.79 7.09
CA PHE A 178 16.74 -2.93 6.54
C PHE A 178 16.40 -2.69 5.07
N LEU A 179 16.25 -3.77 4.29
CA LEU A 179 15.95 -3.69 2.87
C LEU A 179 14.74 -4.57 2.53
N ILE A 180 13.75 -3.97 1.88
CA ILE A 180 12.62 -4.67 1.30
C ILE A 180 12.69 -4.49 -0.22
N GLU A 181 12.51 -5.57 -0.95
CA GLU A 181 12.53 -5.59 -2.41
C GLU A 181 11.27 -6.25 -2.94
N VAL A 182 10.60 -5.60 -3.90
CA VAL A 182 9.48 -6.17 -4.64
C VAL A 182 9.80 -6.08 -6.13
N THR A 183 9.91 -7.22 -6.80
CA THR A 183 10.36 -7.31 -8.21
C THR A 183 9.35 -8.06 -9.06
N ASP A 184 8.99 -7.48 -10.19
CA ASP A 184 8.25 -8.12 -11.26
C ASP A 184 9.08 -8.15 -12.57
N GLU A 185 8.81 -9.12 -13.42
CA GLU A 185 9.41 -9.25 -14.75
C GLU A 185 8.39 -8.89 -15.85
N GLY A 186 7.56 -7.88 -15.57
CA GLY A 186 6.52 -7.42 -16.48
C GLY A 186 7.02 -6.44 -17.54
N LYS A 187 6.07 -5.67 -18.10
CA LYS A 187 6.36 -4.73 -19.19
C LYS A 187 7.23 -3.53 -18.79
N GLY A 188 7.36 -3.23 -17.49
CA GLY A 188 8.08 -2.05 -17.02
C GLY A 188 7.54 -0.73 -17.55
N PHE A 189 8.26 0.36 -17.29
CA PHE A 189 7.98 1.72 -17.79
C PHE A 189 9.25 2.56 -17.83
N GLU A 190 9.23 3.68 -18.58
CA GLU A 190 10.36 4.62 -18.60
C GLU A 190 10.44 5.39 -17.29
N SER A 191 11.61 5.32 -16.64
CA SER A 191 11.91 6.07 -15.41
C SER A 191 12.13 7.55 -15.78
N GLY A 192 11.10 8.39 -15.69
CA GLY A 192 11.18 9.83 -16.03
C GLY A 192 9.83 10.52 -16.20
N GLY A 193 8.77 9.79 -16.50
CA GLY A 193 7.39 10.29 -16.45
C GLY A 193 6.88 10.24 -15.03
N GLY A 194 6.40 11.37 -14.48
CA GLY A 194 5.94 11.52 -13.10
C GLY A 194 5.14 10.31 -12.64
N GLY A 195 5.70 9.55 -11.71
CA GLY A 195 5.10 8.32 -11.19
C GLY A 195 3.71 8.60 -10.64
N GLY A 196 2.75 7.74 -10.98
CA GLY A 196 1.37 7.87 -10.50
C GLY A 196 1.28 8.02 -8.98
N TYR A 197 0.14 8.48 -8.49
CA TYR A 197 -0.10 8.76 -7.05
C TYR A 197 0.36 7.64 -6.10
N GLY A 198 0.35 6.39 -6.53
CA GLY A 198 0.84 5.25 -5.74
C GLY A 198 2.33 5.34 -5.41
N LEU A 199 3.17 5.71 -6.39
CA LEU A 199 4.63 5.86 -6.17
C LEU A 199 4.95 7.05 -5.27
N VAL A 200 4.22 8.16 -5.42
CA VAL A 200 4.35 9.34 -4.55
C VAL A 200 4.03 8.96 -3.11
N GLY A 201 2.87 8.34 -2.87
CA GLY A 201 2.47 7.91 -1.53
C GLY A 201 3.39 6.87 -0.90
N MET A 202 4.03 5.99 -1.70
CA MET A 202 5.06 5.07 -1.18
C MET A 202 6.31 5.83 -0.73
N ARG A 203 6.78 6.84 -1.50
CA ARG A 203 7.94 7.67 -1.12
C ARG A 203 7.69 8.48 0.15
N GLU A 204 6.51 9.09 0.27
CA GLU A 204 6.12 9.84 1.47
C GLU A 204 6.09 8.95 2.71
N ARG A 205 5.52 7.75 2.61
CA ARG A 205 5.51 6.78 3.72
C ARG A 205 6.91 6.33 4.12
N ALA A 206 7.78 6.05 3.13
CA ALA A 206 9.16 5.70 3.41
C ALA A 206 9.91 6.83 4.14
N ALA A 207 9.76 8.08 3.66
CA ALA A 207 10.33 9.26 4.31
C ALA A 207 9.78 9.46 5.73
N GLY A 208 8.49 9.17 5.98
CA GLY A 208 7.85 9.27 7.29
C GLY A 208 8.47 8.38 8.38
N ILE A 209 9.16 7.31 8.01
CA ILE A 209 9.92 6.48 8.95
C ILE A 209 11.44 6.74 8.92
N GLY A 210 11.87 7.83 8.27
CA GLY A 210 13.30 8.12 8.06
C GLY A 210 13.99 7.19 7.07
N GLY A 211 13.23 6.49 6.25
CA GLY A 211 13.71 5.59 5.21
C GLY A 211 13.68 6.23 3.81
N ARG A 212 14.03 5.43 2.80
CA ARG A 212 14.11 5.86 1.39
C ARG A 212 13.48 4.81 0.48
N LEU A 213 12.75 5.27 -0.54
CA LEU A 213 12.19 4.40 -1.59
C LEU A 213 12.87 4.68 -2.93
N GLU A 214 13.33 3.62 -3.57
CA GLU A 214 13.84 3.64 -4.95
C GLU A 214 12.98 2.74 -5.84
N VAL A 215 12.78 3.18 -7.08
CA VAL A 215 12.08 2.39 -8.10
C VAL A 215 12.95 2.34 -9.34
N VAL A 216 13.28 1.12 -9.74
CA VAL A 216 14.04 0.83 -10.96
C VAL A 216 13.10 0.13 -11.91
N SER A 217 12.84 0.74 -13.06
CA SER A 217 12.01 0.15 -14.12
C SER A 217 12.62 0.38 -15.48
N THR A 218 12.49 -0.59 -16.34
CA THR A 218 12.93 -0.51 -17.74
C THR A 218 11.88 -1.16 -18.63
N PRO A 219 11.44 -0.50 -19.72
CA PRO A 219 10.49 -1.09 -20.66
C PRO A 219 10.93 -2.49 -21.11
N GLY A 220 10.03 -3.46 -21.00
CA GLY A 220 10.26 -4.86 -21.36
C GLY A 220 11.11 -5.67 -20.37
N ARG A 221 11.54 -5.08 -19.24
CA ARG A 221 12.37 -5.76 -18.22
C ARG A 221 11.75 -5.80 -16.82
N GLY A 222 10.55 -5.24 -16.67
CA GLY A 222 9.83 -5.21 -15.39
C GLY A 222 10.22 -4.06 -14.50
N THR A 223 9.82 -4.17 -13.22
CA THR A 223 10.01 -3.14 -12.21
C THR A 223 10.52 -3.75 -10.90
N THR A 224 11.41 -3.05 -10.23
CA THR A 224 11.83 -3.35 -8.86
C THR A 224 11.62 -2.12 -7.99
N VAL A 225 10.93 -2.33 -6.88
CA VAL A 225 10.75 -1.34 -5.81
C VAL A 225 11.63 -1.73 -4.64
N PHE A 226 12.50 -0.81 -4.22
CA PHE A 226 13.35 -0.96 -3.04
C PHE A 226 12.89 -0.01 -1.94
N LEU A 227 12.67 -0.52 -0.74
CA LEU A 227 12.51 0.27 0.47
C LEU A 227 13.72 0.03 1.37
N PHE A 228 14.47 1.08 1.62
CA PHE A 228 15.54 1.11 2.61
C PHE A 228 14.99 1.70 3.91
N GLY A 229 15.23 1.01 5.02
CA GLY A 229 14.91 1.51 6.35
C GLY A 229 15.72 2.73 6.74
N PRO A 230 15.46 3.30 7.93
CA PRO A 230 16.27 4.39 8.46
C PRO A 230 17.72 3.95 8.66
N ASP A 231 18.65 4.80 8.24
CA ASP A 231 20.07 4.62 8.51
C ASP A 231 20.40 5.15 9.90
N PRO A 232 20.84 4.31 10.84
CA PRO A 232 21.22 4.75 12.17
C PRO A 232 22.45 5.66 12.18
N ALA A 233 23.24 5.68 11.09
CA ALA A 233 24.43 6.53 10.96
C ALA A 233 24.13 7.93 10.40
N GLY A 234 22.89 8.19 9.95
CA GLY A 234 22.46 9.53 9.48
C GLY A 234 23.20 10.05 8.24
N THR A 235 23.63 9.15 7.35
CA THR A 235 24.48 9.48 6.19
C THR A 235 23.61 9.73 4.93
N TYR A 236 22.67 10.70 4.99
CA TYR A 236 21.97 11.20 3.80
C TYR A 236 21.97 12.71 3.77
#